data_bb2302a4b26e88d160357ddc1e0deb67
#
_entry.id   bb2302a4b26e88d160357ddc1e0deb67
#
_cell.length_a   1.000
_cell.length_b   1.000
_cell.length_c   1.000
_cell.angle_alpha   90.00
_cell.angle_beta   90.00
_cell.angle_gamma   90.00
#
_symmetry.space_group_name_H-M   'P 1'
#
loop_
_entity.id
_entity.type
_entity.pdbx_description
1 polymer ?
#
loop_
_entity_poly.entity_id
_entity_poly.type
_entity_poly.pdbx_seq_one_letter_code
_entity_poly.pdbx_strand_id
1 'polypeptide(L)'
;MNLEVEEILRLLNEDFVMELEASMIYVRNAFVIPKCDPSRVTEAISIDEMRHMNWLAELIMKRGGKPSMEHKELDFGGDDLRSQLEKQIALETDAVERYKRQIEMIDDKEVVGVLKHILDEEKRHRKEFRMRLERIKQ
;
A
#
# COMPACT_ATOMS: atom_id res chain seq x y z
N MET A 1 6.96 23.64 8.75
CA MET A 1 6.94 24.26 7.41
C MET A 1 5.82 23.63 6.58
N ASN A 2 5.00 24.48 5.98
CA ASN A 2 3.87 24.02 5.16
C ASN A 2 4.35 23.68 3.76
N LEU A 3 3.89 22.54 3.24
CA LEU A 3 4.20 22.16 1.87
C LEU A 3 3.25 22.89 0.90
N GLU A 4 3.76 23.26 -0.25
CA GLU A 4 2.95 23.79 -1.32
C GLU A 4 2.04 22.70 -1.88
N VAL A 5 0.92 23.11 -2.50
CA VAL A 5 -0.05 22.18 -3.09
C VAL A 5 0.62 21.25 -4.09
N GLU A 6 1.54 21.78 -4.91
CA GLU A 6 2.25 20.97 -5.90
C GLU A 6 3.07 19.84 -5.25
N GLU A 7 3.69 20.14 -4.12
CA GLU A 7 4.47 19.13 -3.38
C GLU A 7 3.55 18.08 -2.78
N ILE A 8 2.41 18.51 -2.23
CA ILE A 8 1.42 17.57 -1.70
C ILE A 8 0.92 16.65 -2.81
N LEU A 9 0.64 17.20 -4.00
CA LEU A 9 0.21 16.40 -5.15
C LEU A 9 1.27 15.39 -5.56
N ARG A 10 2.55 15.78 -5.52
CA ARG A 10 3.64 14.86 -5.83
C ARG A 10 3.66 13.68 -4.86
N LEU A 11 3.53 13.96 -3.56
CA LEU A 11 3.52 12.92 -2.54
C LEU A 11 2.30 12.01 -2.67
N LEU A 12 1.13 12.59 -2.90
CA LEU A 12 -0.09 11.79 -3.08
C LEU A 12 -0.01 10.90 -4.31
N ASN A 13 0.62 11.38 -5.40
CA ASN A 13 0.80 10.57 -6.59
C ASN A 13 1.81 9.44 -6.36
N GLU A 14 2.87 9.68 -5.58
CA GLU A 14 3.76 8.59 -5.18
C GLU A 14 2.99 7.53 -4.43
N ASP A 15 2.17 7.95 -3.47
CA ASP A 15 1.34 7.03 -2.68
C ASP A 15 0.40 6.25 -3.58
N PHE A 16 -0.27 6.93 -4.51
CA PHE A 16 -1.21 6.29 -5.43
C PHE A 16 -0.52 5.20 -6.25
N VAL A 17 0.65 5.49 -6.80
CA VAL A 17 1.41 4.52 -7.61
C VAL A 17 1.86 3.34 -6.75
N MET A 18 2.31 3.59 -5.51
CA MET A 18 2.72 2.50 -4.62
C MET A 18 1.53 1.59 -4.25
N GLU A 19 0.34 2.17 -4.05
CA GLU A 19 -0.86 1.38 -3.81
C GLU A 19 -1.25 0.56 -5.04
N LEU A 20 -1.10 1.15 -6.23
CA LEU A 20 -1.35 0.45 -7.49
C LEU A 20 -0.42 -0.76 -7.63
N GLU A 21 0.89 -0.56 -7.39
CA GLU A 21 1.87 -1.65 -7.46
C GLU A 21 1.54 -2.75 -6.46
N ALA A 22 1.24 -2.38 -5.21
CA ALA A 22 0.88 -3.35 -4.18
C ALA A 22 -0.37 -4.13 -4.56
N SER A 23 -1.41 -3.45 -5.07
CA SER A 23 -2.64 -4.10 -5.51
C SER A 23 -2.37 -5.18 -6.55
N MET A 24 -1.57 -4.84 -7.57
CA MET A 24 -1.26 -5.78 -8.65
C MET A 24 -0.42 -6.95 -8.16
N ILE A 25 0.57 -6.68 -7.30
CA ILE A 25 1.42 -7.72 -6.72
C ILE A 25 0.58 -8.68 -5.89
N TYR A 26 -0.29 -8.16 -5.04
CA TYR A 26 -1.10 -8.99 -4.15
C TYR A 26 -2.15 -9.80 -4.91
N VAL A 27 -2.78 -9.21 -5.92
CA VAL A 27 -3.74 -9.96 -6.75
C VAL A 27 -3.04 -11.15 -7.43
N ARG A 28 -1.89 -10.89 -8.07
CA ARG A 28 -1.14 -11.97 -8.73
C ARG A 28 -0.73 -13.05 -7.72
N ASN A 29 -0.17 -12.65 -6.58
CA ASN A 29 0.32 -13.58 -5.58
C ASN A 29 -0.79 -14.43 -4.97
N ALA A 30 -1.97 -13.85 -4.81
CA ALA A 30 -3.12 -14.58 -4.27
C ALA A 30 -3.59 -15.71 -5.19
N PHE A 31 -3.31 -15.61 -6.49
CA PHE A 31 -3.81 -16.58 -7.46
C PHE A 31 -2.76 -17.57 -7.98
N VAL A 32 -1.46 -17.31 -7.82
CA VAL A 32 -0.43 -18.28 -8.26
C VAL A 32 -0.22 -19.42 -7.27
N ILE A 33 -0.72 -19.28 -6.04
CA ILE A 33 -0.65 -20.31 -5.03
C ILE A 33 -2.03 -20.92 -4.85
N PRO A 34 -2.15 -22.26 -4.72
CA PRO A 34 -3.44 -22.87 -4.45
C PRO A 34 -4.11 -22.25 -3.22
N LYS A 35 -5.42 -22.15 -3.25
CA LYS A 35 -6.17 -21.45 -2.19
C LYS A 35 -5.85 -21.99 -0.80
N CYS A 36 -5.43 -21.09 0.08
CA CYS A 36 -5.07 -21.36 1.46
C CYS A 36 -5.32 -20.09 2.25
N ASP A 37 -5.20 -20.14 3.56
CA ASP A 37 -5.44 -18.95 4.39
C ASP A 37 -4.56 -17.76 3.97
N PRO A 38 -3.22 -17.89 3.81
CA PRO A 38 -2.41 -16.76 3.39
C PRO A 38 -2.81 -16.16 2.04
N SER A 39 -3.18 -16.98 1.06
CA SER A 39 -3.57 -16.45 -0.25
C SER A 39 -4.90 -15.70 -0.19
N ARG A 40 -5.82 -16.16 0.65
CA ARG A 40 -7.12 -15.48 0.83
C ARG A 40 -6.95 -14.13 1.53
N VAL A 41 -6.06 -14.09 2.52
CA VAL A 41 -5.73 -12.83 3.21
C VAL A 41 -5.07 -11.85 2.24
N THR A 42 -4.15 -12.35 1.41
CA THR A 42 -3.50 -11.52 0.41
C THR A 42 -4.51 -10.93 -0.57
N GLU A 43 -5.47 -11.74 -1.01
CA GLU A 43 -6.54 -11.26 -1.89
C GLU A 43 -7.37 -10.16 -1.21
N ALA A 44 -7.78 -10.39 0.03
CA ALA A 44 -8.55 -9.40 0.79
C ALA A 44 -7.79 -8.09 0.96
N ILE A 45 -6.49 -8.18 1.23
CA ILE A 45 -5.65 -6.99 1.39
C ILE A 45 -5.47 -6.25 0.07
N SER A 46 -5.43 -6.97 -1.07
CA SER A 46 -5.37 -6.31 -2.38
C SER A 46 -6.58 -5.39 -2.59
N ILE A 47 -7.73 -5.78 -2.07
CA ILE A 47 -8.94 -4.97 -2.17
C ILE A 47 -8.82 -3.70 -1.30
N ASP A 48 -8.24 -3.83 -0.12
CA ASP A 48 -7.98 -2.67 0.74
C ASP A 48 -7.05 -1.67 0.04
N GLU A 49 -6.02 -2.16 -0.66
CA GLU A 49 -5.10 -1.29 -1.39
C GLU A 49 -5.82 -0.55 -2.52
N MET A 50 -6.75 -1.20 -3.21
CA MET A 50 -7.58 -0.54 -4.23
C MET A 50 -8.45 0.55 -3.63
N ARG A 51 -8.97 0.32 -2.41
CA ARG A 51 -9.76 1.33 -1.71
C ARG A 51 -8.89 2.54 -1.36
N HIS A 52 -7.65 2.29 -0.95
CA HIS A 52 -6.67 3.37 -0.69
C HIS A 52 -6.44 4.19 -1.95
N MET A 53 -6.33 3.53 -3.10
CA MET A 53 -6.18 4.24 -4.38
C MET A 53 -7.35 5.18 -4.64
N ASN A 54 -8.58 4.71 -4.37
CA ASN A 54 -9.77 5.56 -4.57
C ASN A 54 -9.70 6.80 -3.68
N TRP A 55 -9.35 6.67 -2.41
CA TRP A 55 -9.24 7.80 -1.50
C TRP A 55 -8.16 8.78 -1.94
N LEU A 56 -7.01 8.26 -2.34
CA LEU A 56 -5.90 9.09 -2.80
C LEU A 56 -6.25 9.81 -4.11
N ALA A 57 -6.92 9.12 -5.03
CA ALA A 57 -7.36 9.73 -6.28
C ALA A 57 -8.31 10.91 -6.04
N GLU A 58 -9.24 10.76 -5.10
CA GLU A 58 -10.16 11.84 -4.74
C GLU A 58 -9.40 13.05 -4.19
N LEU A 59 -8.42 12.82 -3.32
CA LEU A 59 -7.60 13.91 -2.79
C LEU A 59 -6.83 14.63 -3.89
N ILE A 60 -6.28 13.85 -4.83
CA ILE A 60 -5.50 14.39 -5.96
C ILE A 60 -6.39 15.25 -6.84
N MET A 61 -7.56 14.75 -7.22
CA MET A 61 -8.47 15.46 -8.10
C MET A 61 -9.00 16.75 -7.47
N LYS A 62 -9.30 16.73 -6.17
CA LYS A 62 -9.75 17.93 -5.46
C LYS A 62 -8.70 19.03 -5.47
N ARG A 63 -7.44 18.71 -5.60
CA ARG A 63 -6.33 19.65 -5.55
C ARG A 63 -5.79 20.01 -6.93
N GLY A 64 -6.52 19.63 -7.99
CA GLY A 64 -6.20 20.03 -9.34
C GLY A 64 -5.21 19.13 -10.06
N GLY A 65 -4.87 17.99 -9.50
CA GLY A 65 -3.96 17.03 -10.13
C GLY A 65 -4.71 15.92 -10.82
N LYS A 66 -3.96 14.94 -11.31
CA LYS A 66 -4.50 13.71 -11.90
C LYS A 66 -3.70 12.53 -11.36
N PRO A 67 -4.36 11.39 -11.05
CA PRO A 67 -3.63 10.21 -10.61
C PRO A 67 -2.68 9.70 -11.69
N SER A 68 -1.44 9.43 -11.29
CA SER A 68 -0.44 8.86 -12.20
C SER A 68 -0.58 7.35 -12.25
N MET A 69 -0.46 6.78 -13.44
CA MET A 69 -0.45 5.32 -13.62
C MET A 69 0.95 4.79 -13.95
N GLU A 70 1.98 5.64 -13.81
CA GLU A 70 3.35 5.27 -14.14
C GLU A 70 3.98 4.46 -13.00
N HIS A 71 3.89 3.14 -13.08
CA HIS A 71 4.48 2.24 -12.10
C HIS A 71 5.76 1.60 -12.64
N LYS A 72 6.59 1.12 -11.73
CA LYS A 72 7.79 0.38 -12.08
C LYS A 72 7.45 -1.04 -12.51
N GLU A 73 8.43 -1.75 -13.06
CA GLU A 73 8.32 -3.18 -13.27
C GLU A 73 8.02 -3.84 -11.93
N LEU A 74 7.08 -4.79 -11.92
CA LEU A 74 6.60 -5.39 -10.67
C LEU A 74 7.50 -6.55 -10.23
N ASP A 75 7.89 -6.52 -8.97
CA ASP A 75 8.63 -7.60 -8.34
C ASP A 75 7.68 -8.31 -7.36
N PHE A 76 7.25 -9.52 -7.73
CA PHE A 76 6.28 -10.28 -6.96
C PHE A 76 6.89 -11.03 -5.77
N GLY A 77 8.23 -11.09 -5.68
CA GLY A 77 8.91 -11.80 -4.60
C GLY A 77 9.18 -13.27 -4.89
N GLY A 78 8.55 -13.83 -5.92
CA GLY A 78 8.72 -15.22 -6.32
C GLY A 78 7.40 -15.95 -6.46
N ASP A 79 7.48 -17.28 -6.60
CA ASP A 79 6.30 -18.12 -6.80
C ASP A 79 5.99 -19.01 -5.59
N ASP A 80 6.77 -18.94 -4.52
CA ASP A 80 6.51 -19.68 -3.30
C ASP A 80 5.96 -18.76 -2.22
N LEU A 81 5.20 -19.34 -1.31
CA LEU A 81 4.46 -18.57 -0.29
C LEU A 81 5.39 -17.77 0.62
N ARG A 82 6.49 -18.38 1.07
CA ARG A 82 7.41 -17.69 1.98
C ARG A 82 7.98 -16.43 1.34
N SER A 83 8.51 -16.56 0.14
CA SER A 83 9.12 -15.44 -0.57
C SER A 83 8.12 -14.32 -0.83
N GLN A 84 6.87 -14.68 -1.17
CA GLN A 84 5.80 -13.72 -1.38
C GLN A 84 5.46 -12.98 -0.09
N LEU A 85 5.33 -13.70 1.02
CA LEU A 85 5.03 -13.07 2.30
C LEU A 85 6.16 -12.13 2.74
N GLU A 86 7.41 -12.52 2.55
CA GLU A 86 8.55 -11.67 2.85
C GLU A 86 8.54 -10.39 2.03
N LYS A 87 8.25 -10.51 0.74
CA LYS A 87 8.13 -9.34 -0.14
C LYS A 87 6.98 -8.43 0.31
N GLN A 88 5.84 -9.02 0.63
CA GLN A 88 4.65 -8.27 1.03
C GLN A 88 4.87 -7.55 2.37
N ILE A 89 5.57 -8.18 3.31
CA ILE A 89 5.96 -7.52 4.57
C ILE A 89 6.86 -6.32 4.30
N ALA A 90 7.80 -6.45 3.38
CA ALA A 90 8.70 -5.36 3.01
C ALA A 90 7.91 -4.19 2.40
N LEU A 91 6.93 -4.48 1.54
CA LEU A 91 6.08 -3.45 0.94
C LEU A 91 5.27 -2.71 2.01
N GLU A 92 4.69 -3.45 2.97
CA GLU A 92 3.91 -2.83 4.04
C GLU A 92 4.79 -2.01 4.97
N THR A 93 6.00 -2.48 5.26
CA THR A 93 6.95 -1.74 6.10
C THR A 93 7.32 -0.41 5.43
N ASP A 94 7.59 -0.44 4.14
CA ASP A 94 7.88 0.77 3.37
C ASP A 94 6.70 1.74 3.42
N ALA A 95 5.49 1.23 3.23
CA ALA A 95 4.28 2.03 3.26
C ALA A 95 4.08 2.68 4.64
N VAL A 96 4.24 1.92 5.72
CA VAL A 96 4.10 2.43 7.07
C VAL A 96 5.06 3.60 7.31
N GLU A 97 6.32 3.43 6.94
CA GLU A 97 7.32 4.47 7.14
C GLU A 97 7.05 5.70 6.28
N ARG A 98 6.64 5.49 5.03
CA ARG A 98 6.35 6.57 4.10
C ARG A 98 5.16 7.41 4.60
N TYR A 99 4.07 6.77 4.98
CA TYR A 99 2.89 7.51 5.47
C TYR A 99 3.19 8.24 6.79
N LYS A 100 3.99 7.64 7.67
CA LYS A 100 4.41 8.32 8.91
C LYS A 100 5.15 9.63 8.62
N ARG A 101 6.09 9.59 7.68
CA ARG A 101 6.85 10.79 7.30
C ARG A 101 5.94 11.86 6.70
N GLN A 102 5.05 11.45 5.80
CA GLN A 102 4.15 12.38 5.12
C GLN A 102 3.20 13.07 6.08
N ILE A 103 2.67 12.34 7.04
CA ILE A 103 1.75 12.89 8.05
C ILE A 103 2.43 14.03 8.84
N GLU A 104 3.72 13.90 9.11
CA GLU A 104 4.47 14.94 9.81
C GLU A 104 4.77 16.15 8.92
N MET A 105 4.87 15.95 7.62
CA MET A 105 5.25 17.00 6.67
C MET A 105 4.08 17.81 6.14
N ILE A 106 2.91 17.21 6.03
CA ILE A 106 1.77 17.79 5.34
C ILE A 106 0.89 18.54 6.34
N ASP A 107 0.51 19.77 6.00
CA ASP A 107 -0.33 20.62 6.84
C ASP A 107 -1.71 20.84 6.20
N ASP A 108 -2.30 19.78 5.68
CA ASP A 108 -3.64 19.78 5.10
C ASP A 108 -4.43 18.74 5.90
N LYS A 109 -5.42 19.20 6.65
CA LYS A 109 -6.15 18.33 7.59
C LYS A 109 -6.88 17.18 6.91
N GLU A 110 -7.45 17.41 5.73
CA GLU A 110 -8.15 16.37 5.00
C GLU A 110 -7.17 15.29 4.54
N VAL A 111 -6.04 15.70 3.97
CA VAL A 111 -5.00 14.78 3.53
C VAL A 111 -4.47 13.97 4.71
N VAL A 112 -4.09 14.64 5.78
CA VAL A 112 -3.54 13.97 6.97
C VAL A 112 -4.54 12.97 7.55
N GLY A 113 -5.82 13.31 7.59
CA GLY A 113 -6.84 12.40 8.09
C GLY A 113 -6.93 11.12 7.28
N VAL A 114 -6.90 11.23 5.95
CA VAL A 114 -6.92 10.06 5.06
C VAL A 114 -5.63 9.24 5.22
N LEU A 115 -4.47 9.90 5.24
CA LEU A 115 -3.19 9.19 5.39
C LEU A 115 -3.09 8.45 6.72
N LYS A 116 -3.60 9.01 7.80
CA LYS A 116 -3.63 8.33 9.10
C LYS A 116 -4.47 7.07 9.05
N HIS A 117 -5.62 7.13 8.37
CA HIS A 117 -6.47 5.96 8.23
C HIS A 117 -5.78 4.87 7.42
N ILE A 118 -5.15 5.25 6.31
CA ILE A 118 -4.39 4.30 5.48
C ILE A 118 -3.24 3.70 6.30
N LEU A 119 -2.51 4.53 7.05
CA LEU A 119 -1.40 4.07 7.89
C LEU A 119 -1.85 2.97 8.86
N ASP A 120 -2.99 3.16 9.52
CA ASP A 120 -3.50 2.17 10.45
C ASP A 120 -3.80 0.84 9.75
N GLU A 121 -4.35 0.89 8.54
CA GLU A 121 -4.62 -0.32 7.76
C GLU A 121 -3.33 -0.99 7.31
N GLU A 122 -2.33 -0.23 6.88
CA GLU A 122 -1.04 -0.80 6.46
C GLU A 122 -0.33 -1.50 7.63
N LYS A 123 -0.41 -0.95 8.83
CA LYS A 123 0.12 -1.62 10.02
C LYS A 123 -0.59 -2.95 10.28
N ARG A 124 -1.91 -2.99 10.09
CA ARG A 124 -2.68 -4.21 10.25
C ARG A 124 -2.30 -5.24 9.18
N HIS A 125 -2.17 -4.81 7.92
CA HIS A 125 -1.74 -5.69 6.82
C HIS A 125 -0.40 -6.33 7.13
N ARG A 126 0.57 -5.53 7.58
CA ARG A 126 1.91 -6.04 7.92
C ARG A 126 1.83 -7.10 8.99
N LYS A 127 1.02 -6.87 10.03
CA LYS A 127 0.83 -7.84 11.11
C LYS A 127 0.23 -9.13 10.58
N GLU A 128 -0.78 -9.05 9.70
CA GLU A 128 -1.42 -10.22 9.11
C GLU A 128 -0.42 -11.06 8.32
N PHE A 129 0.43 -10.44 7.52
CA PHE A 129 1.44 -11.15 6.76
C PHE A 129 2.51 -11.76 7.67
N ARG A 130 2.95 -11.03 8.70
CA ARG A 130 3.95 -11.54 9.64
C ARG A 130 3.46 -12.76 10.40
N MET A 131 2.20 -12.75 10.82
CA MET A 131 1.62 -13.89 11.52
C MET A 131 1.63 -15.13 10.64
N ARG A 132 1.31 -15.01 9.38
CA ARG A 132 1.29 -16.15 8.46
C ARG A 132 2.69 -16.64 8.12
N LEU A 133 3.63 -15.71 7.98
CA LEU A 133 5.03 -16.11 7.78
C LEU A 133 5.56 -16.91 8.98
N GLU A 134 5.25 -16.50 10.19
CA GLU A 134 5.66 -17.21 11.39
C GLU A 134 5.11 -18.64 11.42
N ARG A 135 3.86 -18.84 10.99
CA ARG A 135 3.26 -20.16 10.94
C ARG A 135 3.98 -21.10 9.97
N ILE A 136 4.48 -20.57 8.87
CA ILE A 136 5.23 -21.35 7.88
C ILE A 136 6.57 -21.77 8.45
N LYS A 137 7.21 -20.91 9.24
CA LYS A 137 8.54 -21.20 9.83
C LYS A 137 8.50 -22.24 10.94
N GLN A 138 7.33 -22.51 11.50
CA GLN A 138 7.15 -23.57 12.49
C GLN A 138 6.97 -24.96 11.82
#